data_386f888f42fc245cec44677fc08b60d3
#
_entry.id   386f888f42fc245cec44677fc08b60d3
#
_cell.length_a   1.000
_cell.length_b   1.000
_cell.length_c   1.000
_cell.angle_alpha   90.00
_cell.angle_beta   90.00
_cell.angle_gamma   90.00
#
_symmetry.space_group_name_H-M   'P 1'
#
loop_
_entity.id
_entity.type
_entity.pdbx_description
1 polymer ?
#
loop_
_entity_poly.entity_id
_entity_poly.type
_entity_poly.pdbx_seq_one_letter_code
_entity_poly.pdbx_strand_id
1 'polypeptide(L)'
;MKKFIILITLLFSATNIFAQIEDYNVRRIEVEPSFGMGRGLEMALEVRNNINAYWDVGLRASISNVGYNSVIVSDYNFARPNKNFLFFAGAGLGLGAYDESDYMDGPTGTSTQLKFVPRAGVELFQHVRLTLNLNTYNFSSIYPIVSLGIVFGGGRK
;
A
#
# COMPACT_ATOMS: atom_id res chain seq x y z
N MET A 1 -20.95 15.07 -7.16
CA MET A 1 -20.49 15.10 -5.77
C MET A 1 -21.39 14.31 -4.81
N LYS A 2 -22.73 14.55 -4.73
CA LYS A 2 -23.64 13.83 -3.79
C LYS A 2 -23.59 12.29 -3.94
N LYS A 3 -23.57 11.77 -5.18
CA LYS A 3 -23.50 10.31 -5.43
C LYS A 3 -22.20 9.68 -4.95
N PHE A 4 -21.08 10.41 -4.99
CA PHE A 4 -19.77 9.94 -4.54
C PHE A 4 -19.71 9.88 -3.01
N ILE A 5 -20.31 10.86 -2.33
CA ILE A 5 -20.42 10.87 -0.86
C ILE A 5 -21.28 9.70 -0.37
N ILE A 6 -22.40 9.41 -1.05
CA ILE A 6 -23.27 8.28 -0.72
C ILE A 6 -22.51 6.95 -0.89
N LEU A 7 -21.71 6.80 -1.94
CA LEU A 7 -20.91 5.59 -2.18
C LEU A 7 -19.88 5.39 -1.09
N ILE A 8 -19.18 6.46 -0.69
CA ILE A 8 -18.20 6.42 0.40
C ILE A 8 -18.88 6.07 1.72
N THR A 9 -20.04 6.68 2.03
CA THR A 9 -20.79 6.40 3.26
C THR A 9 -21.29 4.95 3.30
N LEU A 10 -21.76 4.42 2.17
CA LEU A 10 -22.17 3.02 2.04
C LEU A 10 -20.99 2.05 2.21
N LEU A 11 -19.83 2.37 1.65
CA LEU A 11 -18.61 1.59 1.85
C LEU A 11 -18.19 1.58 3.33
N PHE A 12 -18.19 2.74 4.00
CA PHE A 12 -17.88 2.83 5.43
C PHE A 12 -18.92 2.13 6.32
N SER A 13 -20.20 2.17 5.97
CA SER A 13 -21.25 1.47 6.73
C SER A 13 -21.15 -0.04 6.56
N ALA A 14 -20.87 -0.51 5.36
CA ALA A 14 -20.67 -1.94 5.10
C ALA A 14 -19.48 -2.50 5.89
N THR A 15 -18.37 -1.74 5.99
CA THR A 15 -17.20 -2.18 6.74
C THR A 15 -17.44 -2.31 8.23
N ASN A 16 -18.29 -1.45 8.82
CA ASN A 16 -18.64 -1.56 10.24
C ASN A 16 -19.51 -2.78 10.57
N ILE A 17 -20.34 -3.23 9.64
CA ILE A 17 -21.17 -4.43 9.80
C ILE A 17 -20.30 -5.69 9.83
N PHE A 18 -19.24 -5.73 8.99
CA PHE A 18 -18.31 -6.86 8.96
C PHE A 18 -17.29 -6.86 10.11
N ALA A 19 -17.00 -5.69 10.70
CA ALA A 19 -16.06 -5.57 11.81
C ALA A 19 -16.60 -6.15 13.14
N GLN A 20 -17.89 -6.43 13.25
CA GLN A 20 -18.51 -6.98 14.48
C GLN A 20 -18.47 -8.50 14.57
N ILE A 21 -17.99 -9.21 13.54
CA ILE A 21 -17.99 -10.66 13.52
C ILE A 21 -16.57 -11.16 13.75
N GLU A 22 -16.31 -11.63 14.97
CA GLU A 22 -15.17 -12.40 15.46
C GLU A 22 -13.97 -11.65 16.04
N ASP A 23 -13.74 -11.96 17.30
CA ASP A 23 -12.59 -11.61 18.14
C ASP A 23 -11.34 -12.40 17.67
N TYR A 24 -10.78 -12.03 16.50
CA TYR A 24 -9.53 -12.60 16.04
C TYR A 24 -8.35 -11.90 16.71
N ASN A 25 -7.56 -12.69 17.40
CA ASN A 25 -6.32 -12.24 18.04
C ASN A 25 -5.25 -11.94 16.96
N VAL A 26 -5.38 -10.78 16.32
CA VAL A 26 -4.46 -10.31 15.28
C VAL A 26 -3.31 -9.57 15.94
N ARG A 27 -2.09 -9.91 15.60
CA ARG A 27 -0.94 -9.10 15.99
C ARG A 27 -1.04 -7.74 15.33
N ARG A 28 -0.93 -6.69 16.13
CA ARG A 28 -1.26 -5.32 15.68
C ARG A 28 -0.22 -4.71 14.76
N ILE A 29 1.05 -5.05 14.90
CA ILE A 29 2.13 -4.38 14.15
C ILE A 29 2.85 -5.39 13.26
N GLU A 30 3.01 -5.00 12.01
CA GLU A 30 3.76 -5.69 10.97
C GLU A 30 4.82 -4.77 10.40
N VAL A 31 5.98 -5.33 10.08
CA VAL A 31 7.07 -4.62 9.41
C VAL A 31 7.42 -5.40 8.14
N GLU A 32 7.42 -4.73 7.01
CA GLU A 32 7.67 -5.33 5.70
C GLU A 32 8.77 -4.58 4.95
N PRO A 33 10.01 -5.04 4.99
CA PRO A 33 10.99 -4.71 3.96
C PRO A 33 10.57 -5.37 2.64
N SER A 34 10.64 -4.62 1.55
CA SER A 34 10.28 -5.13 0.23
C SER A 34 11.20 -4.58 -0.86
N PHE A 35 11.28 -5.36 -1.93
CA PHE A 35 11.99 -5.01 -3.15
C PHE A 35 11.00 -5.02 -4.30
N GLY A 36 11.00 -3.95 -5.09
CA GLY A 36 10.08 -3.77 -6.21
C GLY A 36 10.80 -3.52 -7.53
N MET A 37 10.12 -3.88 -8.60
CA MET A 37 10.55 -3.67 -9.97
C MET A 37 9.43 -3.03 -10.78
N GLY A 38 9.76 -2.00 -11.52
CA GLY A 38 8.87 -1.30 -12.43
C GLY A 38 9.68 -0.52 -13.45
N ARG A 39 9.55 0.81 -13.50
CA ARG A 39 10.47 1.66 -14.29
C ARG A 39 11.92 1.62 -13.81
N GLY A 40 12.12 1.20 -12.56
CA GLY A 40 13.42 1.01 -11.93
C GLY A 40 13.28 0.08 -10.75
N LEU A 41 14.38 -0.12 -10.05
CA LEU A 41 14.41 -0.87 -8.81
C LEU A 41 13.96 0.02 -7.66
N GLU A 42 13.10 -0.51 -6.80
CA GLU A 42 12.62 0.15 -5.59
C GLU A 42 12.93 -0.71 -4.37
N MET A 43 13.47 -0.10 -3.33
CA MET A 43 13.54 -0.68 -1.99
C MET A 43 12.54 0.06 -1.12
N ALA A 44 11.76 -0.66 -0.33
CA ALA A 44 10.80 -0.06 0.56
C ALA A 44 10.77 -0.72 1.93
N LEU A 45 10.37 0.07 2.91
CA LEU A 45 10.03 -0.39 4.24
C LEU A 45 8.60 0.09 4.53
N GLU A 46 7.75 -0.84 4.92
CA GLU A 46 6.39 -0.57 5.32
C GLU A 46 6.16 -1.03 6.76
N VAL A 47 5.53 -0.18 7.55
CA VAL A 47 5.09 -0.51 8.91
C VAL A 47 3.59 -0.37 8.94
N ARG A 48 2.89 -1.47 9.23
CA ARG A 48 1.42 -1.53 9.28
C ARG A 48 0.93 -1.80 10.68
N ASN A 49 -0.23 -1.23 10.99
CA ASN A 49 -1.03 -1.58 12.14
C ASN A 49 -2.34 -2.22 11.67
N ASN A 50 -2.58 -3.45 12.06
CA ASN A 50 -3.83 -4.15 11.82
C ASN A 50 -4.91 -3.58 12.76
N ILE A 51 -5.79 -2.74 12.24
CA ILE A 51 -6.89 -2.12 13.00
C ILE A 51 -7.88 -3.20 13.45
N ASN A 52 -8.20 -4.07 12.53
CA ASN A 52 -9.02 -5.26 12.76
C ASN A 52 -8.57 -6.35 11.78
N ALA A 53 -9.36 -7.37 11.75
CA ALA A 53 -9.06 -8.50 10.95
C ALA A 53 -9.15 -8.26 9.43
N TYR A 54 -9.80 -7.22 8.97
CA TYR A 54 -9.99 -6.90 7.54
C TYR A 54 -9.26 -5.64 7.10
N TRP A 55 -8.91 -4.75 8.05
CA TRP A 55 -8.29 -3.47 7.72
C TRP A 55 -6.93 -3.32 8.39
N ASP A 56 -5.97 -2.92 7.60
CA ASP A 56 -4.71 -2.39 8.09
C ASP A 56 -4.46 -0.97 7.57
N VAL A 57 -3.66 -0.23 8.34
CA VAL A 57 -3.17 1.10 7.97
C VAL A 57 -1.68 1.13 8.27
N GLY A 58 -0.91 1.67 7.34
CA GLY A 58 0.55 1.71 7.48
C GLY A 58 1.19 2.95 6.91
N LEU A 59 2.47 3.04 7.15
CA LEU A 59 3.37 3.99 6.53
C LEU A 59 4.38 3.23 5.70
N ARG A 60 4.47 3.54 4.41
CA ARG A 60 5.46 3.02 3.49
C ARG A 60 6.44 4.12 3.11
N ALA A 61 7.71 3.88 3.34
CA ALA A 61 8.80 4.68 2.80
C ALA A 61 9.54 3.87 1.74
N SER A 62 9.86 4.48 0.61
CA SER A 62 10.60 3.81 -0.44
C SER A 62 11.63 4.71 -1.10
N ILE A 63 12.69 4.09 -1.57
CA ILE A 63 13.74 4.72 -2.36
C ILE A 63 13.94 3.93 -3.66
N SER A 64 14.12 4.63 -4.74
CA SER A 64 14.40 4.05 -6.06
C SER A 64 15.48 4.86 -6.76
N ASN A 65 15.94 4.36 -7.89
CA ASN A 65 16.88 5.10 -8.76
C ASN A 65 16.31 6.40 -9.34
N VAL A 66 15.00 6.62 -9.23
CA VAL A 66 14.31 7.83 -9.74
C VAL A 66 13.81 8.75 -8.62
N GLY A 67 14.00 8.40 -7.35
CA GLY A 67 13.58 9.25 -6.23
C GLY A 67 13.17 8.50 -4.98
N TYR A 68 12.58 9.21 -4.04
CA TYR A 68 12.09 8.65 -2.78
C TYR A 68 10.63 9.01 -2.53
N ASN A 69 9.94 8.16 -1.75
CA ASN A 69 8.52 8.31 -1.48
C ASN A 69 8.20 8.03 -0.02
N SER A 70 7.17 8.72 0.48
CA SER A 70 6.56 8.43 1.76
C SER A 70 5.04 8.45 1.59
N VAL A 71 4.37 7.34 1.90
CA VAL A 71 2.96 7.12 1.60
C VAL A 71 2.28 6.48 2.81
N ILE A 72 1.17 7.06 3.24
CA ILE A 72 0.24 6.39 4.16
C ILE A 72 -0.60 5.43 3.31
N VAL A 73 -0.66 4.18 3.70
CA VAL A 73 -1.38 3.12 2.99
C VAL A 73 -2.51 2.57 3.85
N SER A 74 -3.59 2.15 3.22
CA SER A 74 -4.68 1.42 3.87
C SER A 74 -5.13 0.29 2.97
N ASP A 75 -5.14 -0.92 3.50
CA ASP A 75 -5.50 -2.13 2.77
C ASP A 75 -6.71 -2.80 3.39
N TYR A 76 -7.56 -3.34 2.54
CA TYR A 76 -8.65 -4.22 2.90
C TYR A 76 -8.33 -5.65 2.51
N ASN A 77 -8.43 -6.54 3.47
CA ASN A 77 -8.15 -7.96 3.33
C ASN A 77 -9.43 -8.73 3.02
N PHE A 78 -9.54 -9.32 1.83
CA PHE A 78 -10.77 -9.93 1.33
C PHE A 78 -11.04 -11.34 1.87
N ALA A 79 -9.99 -12.07 2.13
CA ALA A 79 -10.12 -13.46 2.53
C ALA A 79 -9.75 -13.65 3.99
N ARG A 80 -10.61 -14.35 4.69
CA ARG A 80 -10.36 -14.76 6.05
C ARG A 80 -10.72 -16.20 6.28
N PRO A 81 -10.07 -16.78 7.23
CA PRO A 81 -8.68 -16.79 7.60
C PRO A 81 -7.99 -18.03 7.02
N ASN A 82 -7.64 -18.01 5.76
CA ASN A 82 -6.72 -19.03 5.29
C ASN A 82 -5.31 -18.60 5.71
N LYS A 83 -4.66 -19.35 6.57
CA LYS A 83 -3.29 -19.07 7.03
C LYS A 83 -2.29 -19.06 5.88
N ASN A 84 -2.63 -19.59 4.72
CA ASN A 84 -1.74 -19.74 3.59
C ASN A 84 -1.87 -18.62 2.57
N PHE A 85 -3.06 -18.02 2.43
CA PHE A 85 -3.32 -17.00 1.42
C PHE A 85 -4.19 -15.89 1.98
N LEU A 86 -3.80 -14.66 1.74
CA LEU A 86 -4.58 -13.48 2.00
C LEU A 86 -4.54 -12.58 0.78
N PHE A 87 -5.70 -12.29 0.19
CA PHE A 87 -5.82 -11.28 -0.86
C PHE A 87 -6.16 -9.94 -0.23
N PHE A 88 -5.55 -8.89 -0.73
CA PHE A 88 -5.83 -7.53 -0.29
C PHE A 88 -5.92 -6.56 -1.47
N ALA A 89 -6.66 -5.48 -1.26
CA ALA A 89 -6.61 -4.31 -2.12
C ALA A 89 -6.73 -3.05 -1.24
N GLY A 90 -6.10 -1.99 -1.67
CA GLY A 90 -6.06 -0.76 -0.92
C GLY A 90 -5.57 0.41 -1.74
N ALA A 91 -5.26 1.47 -1.02
CA ALA A 91 -4.68 2.67 -1.62
C ALA A 91 -3.74 3.36 -0.64
N GLY A 92 -2.80 4.09 -1.20
CA GLY A 92 -1.91 4.98 -0.46
C GLY A 92 -2.00 6.41 -0.95
N LEU A 93 -1.73 7.35 -0.05
CA LEU A 93 -1.62 8.77 -0.34
C LEU A 93 -0.39 9.33 0.37
N GLY A 94 0.39 10.13 -0.34
CA GLY A 94 1.61 10.69 0.25
C GLY A 94 2.35 11.62 -0.68
N LEU A 95 3.64 11.75 -0.44
CA LEU A 95 4.54 12.61 -1.19
C LEU A 95 5.67 11.78 -1.80
N GLY A 96 6.06 12.16 -2.98
CA GLY A 96 7.25 11.63 -3.63
C GLY A 96 8.12 12.75 -4.15
N ALA A 97 9.42 12.59 -4.05
CA ALA A 97 10.39 13.49 -4.67
C ALA A 97 11.07 12.78 -5.83
N TYR A 98 11.11 13.45 -6.94
CA TYR A 98 11.64 13.00 -8.20
C TYR A 98 12.87 13.80 -8.60
N ASP A 99 13.82 13.13 -9.20
CA ASP A 99 14.86 13.76 -9.97
C ASP A 99 14.40 13.88 -11.43
N GLU A 100 14.22 15.12 -11.91
CA GLU A 100 13.78 15.40 -13.28
C GLU A 100 14.90 15.23 -14.31
N SER A 101 16.13 14.99 -13.87
CA SER A 101 17.31 14.89 -14.75
C SER A 101 17.26 13.74 -15.75
N ASP A 102 16.43 12.73 -15.51
CA ASP A 102 16.32 11.55 -16.39
C ASP A 102 15.37 11.75 -17.59
N TYR A 103 14.72 12.91 -17.73
CA TYR A 103 13.64 13.04 -18.72
C TYR A 103 13.80 14.08 -19.81
N MET A 104 14.65 15.08 -19.65
CA MET A 104 14.96 16.08 -20.69
C MET A 104 16.20 16.89 -20.28
N ASP A 105 16.89 17.50 -21.24
CA ASP A 105 17.95 18.51 -21.06
C ASP A 105 17.44 19.81 -20.36
N GLY A 106 16.76 19.66 -19.23
CA GLY A 106 16.20 20.74 -18.42
C GLY A 106 16.99 20.97 -17.13
N PRO A 107 16.70 22.03 -16.39
CA PRO A 107 17.38 22.32 -15.15
C PRO A 107 17.16 21.18 -14.16
N THR A 108 18.25 20.62 -13.65
CA THR A 108 18.26 19.60 -12.62
C THR A 108 17.57 20.14 -11.35
N GLY A 109 16.40 19.62 -11.06
CA GLY A 109 15.63 19.99 -9.87
C GLY A 109 14.89 18.79 -9.29
N THR A 110 14.88 18.70 -7.97
CA THR A 110 14.03 17.72 -7.28
C THR A 110 12.67 18.34 -7.09
N SER A 111 11.64 17.78 -7.73
CA SER A 111 10.26 18.21 -7.50
C SER A 111 9.54 17.30 -6.52
N THR A 112 8.86 17.90 -5.52
CA THR A 112 7.99 17.15 -4.61
C THR A 112 6.58 17.13 -5.18
N GLN A 113 6.01 15.94 -5.33
CA GLN A 113 4.70 15.74 -5.93
C GLN A 113 3.78 14.91 -5.05
N LEU A 114 2.49 15.19 -5.14
CA LEU A 114 1.47 14.36 -4.51
C LEU A 114 1.42 13.00 -5.20
N LYS A 115 1.42 11.95 -4.39
CA LYS A 115 1.41 10.56 -4.85
C LYS A 115 0.15 9.86 -4.39
N PHE A 116 -0.56 9.25 -5.33
CA PHE A 116 -1.64 8.31 -5.05
C PHE A 116 -1.26 6.92 -5.55
N VAL A 117 -1.48 5.90 -4.72
CA VAL A 117 -1.01 4.53 -4.98
C VAL A 117 -2.15 3.55 -4.75
N PRO A 118 -3.02 3.32 -5.75
CA PRO A 118 -3.85 2.12 -5.74
C PRO A 118 -2.95 0.88 -5.68
N ARG A 119 -3.32 -0.08 -4.85
CA ARG A 119 -2.52 -1.28 -4.66
C ARG A 119 -3.39 -2.51 -4.44
N ALA A 120 -2.88 -3.65 -4.87
CA ALA A 120 -3.49 -4.95 -4.60
C ALA A 120 -2.41 -6.01 -4.55
N GLY A 121 -2.71 -7.12 -3.87
CA GLY A 121 -1.71 -8.18 -3.78
C GLY A 121 -2.20 -9.40 -3.05
N VAL A 122 -1.24 -10.27 -2.78
CA VAL A 122 -1.43 -11.49 -2.03
C VAL A 122 -0.34 -11.65 -0.99
N GLU A 123 -0.71 -12.06 0.19
CA GLU A 123 0.20 -12.47 1.24
C GLU A 123 0.14 -13.99 1.38
N LEU A 124 1.31 -14.60 1.34
CA LEU A 124 1.51 -16.05 1.38
C LEU A 124 2.12 -16.44 2.72
N PHE A 125 1.56 -17.49 3.33
CA PHE A 125 2.08 -18.07 4.58
C PHE A 125 2.29 -17.06 5.72
N GLN A 126 1.62 -15.91 5.68
CA GLN A 126 1.74 -14.81 6.64
C GLN A 126 3.12 -14.13 6.67
N HIS A 127 3.98 -14.39 5.71
CA HIS A 127 5.36 -13.90 5.70
C HIS A 127 5.83 -13.35 4.37
N VAL A 128 5.22 -13.73 3.26
CA VAL A 128 5.65 -13.28 1.93
C VAL A 128 4.52 -12.49 1.29
N ARG A 129 4.76 -11.25 0.95
CA ARG A 129 3.76 -10.37 0.35
C ARG A 129 4.18 -9.96 -1.05
N LEU A 130 3.35 -10.28 -2.03
CA LEU A 130 3.49 -9.82 -3.41
C LEU A 130 2.46 -8.71 -3.64
N THR A 131 2.93 -7.53 -4.02
CA THR A 131 2.10 -6.34 -4.16
C THR A 131 2.31 -5.70 -5.53
N LEU A 132 1.21 -5.41 -6.22
CA LEU A 132 1.18 -4.50 -7.35
C LEU A 132 0.79 -3.10 -6.85
N ASN A 133 1.69 -2.14 -7.00
CA ASN A 133 1.47 -0.74 -6.68
C ASN A 133 1.33 0.05 -8.00
N LEU A 134 0.25 0.78 -8.15
CA LEU A 134 0.03 1.68 -9.29
C LEU A 134 0.39 3.10 -8.84
N ASN A 135 1.65 3.45 -8.94
CA ASN A 135 2.13 4.77 -8.52
C ASN A 135 1.63 5.84 -9.47
N THR A 136 0.88 6.82 -8.98
CA THR A 136 0.49 7.99 -9.75
C THR A 136 1.15 9.24 -9.17
N TYR A 137 1.52 10.15 -10.03
CA TYR A 137 2.11 11.43 -9.64
C TYR A 137 1.24 12.56 -10.20
N ASN A 138 0.79 13.43 -9.30
CA ASN A 138 -0.15 14.51 -9.62
C ASN A 138 -1.36 14.01 -10.43
N PHE A 139 -1.73 12.72 -10.26
CA PHE A 139 -2.83 12.06 -10.97
C PHE A 139 -2.71 12.06 -12.51
N SER A 140 -1.52 12.30 -13.05
CA SER A 140 -1.32 12.44 -14.50
C SER A 140 -0.69 11.22 -15.16
N SER A 141 0.15 10.50 -14.46
CA SER A 141 0.87 9.34 -15.00
C SER A 141 0.81 8.16 -14.05
N ILE A 142 0.67 6.95 -14.58
CA ILE A 142 0.58 5.72 -13.80
C ILE A 142 1.83 4.88 -14.07
N TYR A 143 2.51 4.47 -12.99
CA TYR A 143 3.69 3.63 -13.04
C TYR A 143 3.49 2.38 -12.19
N PRO A 144 3.28 1.21 -12.81
CA PRO A 144 3.16 -0.02 -12.07
C PRO A 144 4.51 -0.44 -11.49
N ILE A 145 4.50 -0.86 -10.24
CA ILE A 145 5.62 -1.51 -9.56
C ILE A 145 5.10 -2.79 -8.93
N VAL A 146 5.72 -3.91 -9.27
CA VAL A 146 5.51 -5.18 -8.59
C VAL A 146 6.57 -5.31 -7.51
N SER A 147 6.16 -5.50 -6.26
CA SER A 147 7.08 -5.64 -5.13
C SER A 147 6.87 -6.96 -4.42
N LEU A 148 7.98 -7.53 -3.96
CA LEU A 148 8.04 -8.70 -3.11
C LEU A 148 8.57 -8.28 -1.75
N GLY A 149 7.82 -8.54 -0.69
CA GLY A 149 8.17 -8.20 0.68
C GLY A 149 8.20 -9.42 1.59
N ILE A 150 8.90 -9.26 2.70
CA ILE A 150 8.91 -10.23 3.80
C ILE A 150 8.24 -9.55 4.99
N VAL A 151 7.18 -10.17 5.50
CA VAL A 151 6.39 -9.63 6.63
C VAL A 151 6.92 -10.20 7.93
N PHE A 152 7.27 -9.30 8.85
CA PHE A 152 7.67 -9.63 10.22
C PHE A 152 6.65 -9.09 11.21
N GLY A 153 6.41 -9.81 12.28
CA GLY A 153 5.59 -9.36 13.41
C GLY A 153 4.12 -9.69 13.29
N GLY A 154 3.49 -9.56 12.19
CA GLY A 154 2.11 -9.93 11.97
C GLY A 154 1.86 -11.42 12.25
N GLY A 155 0.68 -11.84 12.03
CA GLY A 155 0.30 -13.23 12.13
C GLY A 155 -0.97 -13.42 12.96
N ARG A 156 -1.75 -14.35 12.50
CA ARG A 156 -2.99 -14.79 13.13
C ARG A 156 -2.66 -15.98 14.03
N LYS A 157 -3.12 -15.92 15.26
CA LYS A 157 -3.07 -17.07 16.15
C LYS A 157 -4.16 -18.06 15.79
#